data_24eebeaa4639b81abaf423331f52bcdd
#
_entry.id   24eebeaa4639b81abaf423331f52bcdd
#
_cell.length_a   1.000
_cell.length_b   1.000
_cell.length_c   1.000
_cell.angle_alpha   90.00
_cell.angle_beta   90.00
_cell.angle_gamma   90.00
#
_symmetry.space_group_name_H-M   'P 1'
#
loop_
_entity.id
_entity.type
_entity.pdbx_description
1 polymer ?
#
loop_
_entity_poly.entity_id
_entity_poly.type
_entity_poly.pdbx_seq_one_letter_code
_entity_poly.pdbx_strand_id
1 'polypeptide(L)'
;KEMTKLIFMGTPDFSATVLKGLLADSHYEILAVVTQPDRKVGRKKEIRMTPVKQVALEHQLPVLQPEKLSGSPEMETLLSLDADGIVTAAFGQFLPTKLLENFQFAVNVHASLLPKYRGGAPIHYALINGDEEAGVTIMEMVKEMDAGDMIAARSLPILDEDNVGTLFEKLADRKSVV
;
A
#
# COMPACT_ATOMS: atom_id res chain seq x y z
N LYS A 1 15.59 10.98 13.56
CA LYS A 1 15.53 9.81 12.72
C LYS A 1 14.71 10.09 11.47
N GLU A 2 15.23 9.70 10.33
CA GLU A 2 14.56 9.96 9.08
C GLU A 2 13.27 9.16 8.96
N MET A 3 12.29 9.78 8.30
CA MET A 3 11.03 9.13 8.01
C MET A 3 11.20 8.12 6.88
N THR A 4 10.44 7.05 6.94
CA THR A 4 10.36 6.11 5.82
C THR A 4 9.46 6.71 4.76
N LYS A 5 9.95 6.85 3.55
CA LYS A 5 9.24 7.48 2.44
C LYS A 5 8.51 6.42 1.63
N LEU A 6 7.22 6.61 1.45
CA LEU A 6 6.35 5.60 0.84
C LEU A 6 5.57 6.16 -0.34
N ILE A 7 5.32 5.27 -1.30
CA ILE A 7 4.28 5.44 -2.31
C ILE A 7 3.12 4.58 -1.87
N PHE A 8 1.92 5.15 -1.78
CA PHE A 8 0.73 4.42 -1.39
C PHE A 8 -0.16 4.16 -2.59
N MET A 9 -0.63 2.94 -2.74
CA MET A 9 -1.53 2.56 -3.84
C MET A 9 -2.75 1.85 -3.28
N GLY A 10 -3.94 2.40 -3.52
CA GLY A 10 -5.16 1.82 -3.02
C GLY A 10 -6.39 2.51 -3.57
N THR A 11 -7.55 1.93 -3.34
CA THR A 11 -8.79 2.42 -3.94
C THR A 11 -9.96 2.52 -2.96
N PRO A 12 -10.47 1.43 -2.31
CA PRO A 12 -11.70 1.47 -1.54
C PRO A 12 -11.54 2.06 -0.13
N ASP A 13 -12.63 2.05 0.62
CA ASP A 13 -12.66 2.58 1.98
C ASP A 13 -11.63 1.94 2.90
N PHE A 14 -11.45 0.63 2.77
CA PHE A 14 -10.42 -0.07 3.54
C PHE A 14 -9.05 0.57 3.31
N SER A 15 -8.73 0.82 2.06
CA SER A 15 -7.44 1.42 1.69
C SER A 15 -7.31 2.84 2.23
N ALA A 16 -8.40 3.60 2.20
CA ALA A 16 -8.42 4.95 2.77
C ALA A 16 -8.10 4.91 4.27
N THR A 17 -8.63 3.91 4.98
CA THR A 17 -8.35 3.73 6.40
C THR A 17 -6.86 3.44 6.63
N VAL A 18 -6.28 2.58 5.80
CA VAL A 18 -4.85 2.28 5.89
C VAL A 18 -4.02 3.55 5.65
N LEU A 19 -4.38 4.31 4.62
CA LEU A 19 -3.66 5.56 4.31
C LEU A 19 -3.73 6.54 5.46
N LYS A 20 -4.91 6.72 6.06
CA LYS A 20 -5.06 7.59 7.23
C LYS A 20 -4.15 7.17 8.38
N GLY A 21 -4.06 5.85 8.61
CA GLY A 21 -3.19 5.33 9.66
C GLY A 21 -1.72 5.65 9.40
N LEU A 22 -1.28 5.51 8.17
CA LEU A 22 0.09 5.84 7.81
C LEU A 22 0.35 7.34 7.94
N LEU A 23 -0.61 8.17 7.53
CA LEU A 23 -0.46 9.63 7.63
C LEU A 23 -0.43 10.12 9.08
N ALA A 24 -1.09 9.41 9.97
CA ALA A 24 -1.10 9.76 11.39
C ALA A 24 0.19 9.35 12.11
N ASP A 25 1.01 8.54 11.49
CA ASP A 25 2.23 8.00 12.10
C ASP A 25 3.43 8.81 11.64
N SER A 26 4.14 9.40 12.59
CA SER A 26 5.28 10.27 12.29
C SER A 26 6.47 9.55 11.67
N HIS A 27 6.44 8.22 11.62
CA HIS A 27 7.52 7.45 11.00
C HIS A 27 7.46 7.44 9.48
N TYR A 28 6.36 7.90 8.89
CA TYR A 28 6.16 7.80 7.44
C TYR A 28 5.93 9.15 6.78
N GLU A 29 6.43 9.23 5.57
CA GLU A 29 6.12 10.33 4.66
C GLU A 29 5.55 9.73 3.37
N ILE A 30 4.35 10.12 2.98
CA ILE A 30 3.75 9.64 1.74
C ILE A 30 4.11 10.61 0.62
N LEU A 31 4.87 10.13 -0.35
CA LEU A 31 5.34 10.98 -1.46
C LEU A 31 4.32 11.08 -2.57
N ALA A 32 3.54 10.04 -2.80
CA ALA A 32 2.52 10.03 -3.84
C ALA A 32 1.48 8.98 -3.52
N VAL A 33 0.27 9.20 -4.00
CA VAL A 33 -0.85 8.27 -3.87
C VAL A 33 -1.31 7.87 -5.25
N VAL A 34 -1.42 6.56 -5.49
CA VAL A 34 -1.92 6.02 -6.76
C VAL A 34 -3.25 5.35 -6.46
N THR A 35 -4.27 5.70 -7.22
CA THR A 35 -5.61 5.15 -7.02
C THR A 35 -6.28 4.99 -8.37
N GLN A 36 -7.35 4.20 -8.43
CA GLN A 36 -8.08 4.01 -9.67
C GLN A 36 -8.73 5.31 -10.12
N PRO A 37 -8.94 5.47 -11.43
CA PRO A 37 -9.58 6.66 -11.94
C PRO A 37 -11.00 6.87 -11.37
N ASP A 38 -11.47 8.11 -11.41
CA ASP A 38 -12.84 8.42 -11.02
C ASP A 38 -13.79 7.65 -11.92
N ARG A 39 -14.85 7.09 -11.34
CA ARG A 39 -15.79 6.25 -12.05
C ARG A 39 -17.21 6.72 -11.86
N LYS A 40 -18.06 6.40 -12.83
CA LYS A 40 -19.51 6.58 -12.68
C LYS A 40 -20.05 5.50 -11.77
N VAL A 41 -20.80 5.90 -10.76
CA VAL A 41 -21.37 4.97 -9.78
C VAL A 41 -22.86 5.25 -9.60
N GLY A 42 -23.59 4.19 -9.22
CA GLY A 42 -24.98 4.27 -8.90
C GLY A 42 -25.89 4.43 -10.11
N ARG A 43 -27.19 4.53 -9.85
CA ARG A 43 -28.20 4.62 -10.92
C ARG A 43 -28.08 5.91 -11.71
N LYS A 44 -27.68 6.99 -11.06
CA LYS A 44 -27.54 8.29 -11.72
C LYS A 44 -26.23 8.45 -12.46
N LYS A 45 -25.34 7.43 -12.38
CA LYS A 45 -24.04 7.44 -13.05
C LYS A 45 -23.24 8.70 -12.74
N GLU A 46 -23.27 9.12 -11.49
CA GLU A 46 -22.46 10.24 -11.03
C GLU A 46 -20.99 9.83 -10.98
N ILE A 47 -20.12 10.73 -11.42
CA ILE A 47 -18.68 10.49 -11.36
C ILE A 47 -18.22 10.72 -9.93
N ARG A 48 -17.58 9.72 -9.33
CA ARG A 48 -17.05 9.84 -7.98
C ARG A 48 -15.58 9.49 -7.93
N MET A 49 -14.88 10.25 -7.12
CA MET A 49 -13.49 9.92 -6.81
C MET A 49 -13.45 8.76 -5.82
N THR A 50 -12.33 8.05 -5.80
CA THR A 50 -12.16 6.95 -4.86
C THR A 50 -12.02 7.48 -3.43
N PRO A 51 -12.34 6.65 -2.42
CA PRO A 51 -12.10 7.05 -1.03
C PRO A 51 -10.65 7.41 -0.76
N VAL A 52 -9.71 6.71 -1.38
CA VAL A 52 -8.28 7.02 -1.22
C VAL A 52 -7.96 8.40 -1.78
N LYS A 53 -8.51 8.74 -2.95
CA LYS A 53 -8.29 10.07 -3.51
C LYS A 53 -8.80 11.16 -2.57
N GLN A 54 -9.97 10.93 -1.95
CA GLN A 54 -10.53 11.91 -1.01
C GLN A 54 -9.55 12.19 0.13
N VAL A 55 -8.99 11.14 0.72
CA VAL A 55 -8.01 11.30 1.81
C VAL A 55 -6.77 12.03 1.32
N ALA A 56 -6.28 11.64 0.14
CA ALA A 56 -5.07 12.25 -0.41
C ALA A 56 -5.25 13.74 -0.64
N LEU A 57 -6.40 14.15 -1.18
CA LEU A 57 -6.67 15.57 -1.41
C LEU A 57 -6.79 16.35 -0.11
N GLU A 58 -7.40 15.76 0.91
CA GLU A 58 -7.50 16.39 2.23
C GLU A 58 -6.14 16.66 2.84
N HIS A 59 -5.16 15.85 2.51
CA HIS A 59 -3.79 15.98 3.02
C HIS A 59 -2.83 16.61 2.00
N GLN A 60 -3.37 17.12 0.89
CA GLN A 60 -2.60 17.80 -0.15
C GLN A 60 -1.48 16.94 -0.74
N LEU A 61 -1.75 15.64 -0.90
CA LEU A 61 -0.80 14.70 -1.46
C LEU A 61 -0.94 14.63 -2.99
N PRO A 62 0.17 14.40 -3.71
CA PRO A 62 0.07 14.15 -5.15
C PRO A 62 -0.74 12.88 -5.43
N VAL A 63 -1.64 12.94 -6.40
CA VAL A 63 -2.51 11.82 -6.77
C VAL A 63 -2.29 11.47 -8.22
N LEU A 64 -2.08 10.18 -8.48
CA LEU A 64 -1.92 9.63 -9.83
C LEU A 64 -3.03 8.60 -10.06
N GLN A 65 -3.70 8.69 -11.21
CA GLN A 65 -4.86 7.85 -11.50
C GLN A 65 -4.77 7.20 -12.88
N PRO A 66 -3.73 6.37 -13.14
CA PRO A 66 -3.60 5.75 -14.46
C PRO A 66 -4.67 4.69 -14.67
N GLU A 67 -5.21 4.64 -15.90
CA GLU A 67 -6.10 3.55 -16.28
C GLU A 67 -5.35 2.22 -16.24
N LYS A 68 -4.12 2.22 -16.70
CA LYS A 68 -3.22 1.08 -16.64
C LYS A 68 -1.84 1.59 -16.23
N LEU A 69 -1.36 1.11 -15.11
CA LEU A 69 -0.09 1.58 -14.55
C LEU A 69 1.09 1.23 -15.44
N SER A 70 1.12 0.00 -15.95
CA SER A 70 2.23 -0.46 -16.77
C SER A 70 2.36 0.37 -18.04
N GLY A 71 3.55 0.95 -18.26
CA GLY A 71 3.82 1.74 -19.45
C GLY A 71 3.22 3.15 -19.44
N SER A 72 2.64 3.56 -18.33
CA SER A 72 2.00 4.89 -18.25
C SER A 72 3.02 5.98 -17.91
N PRO A 73 2.71 7.25 -18.23
CA PRO A 73 3.52 8.38 -17.75
C PRO A 73 3.57 8.42 -16.22
N GLU A 74 2.48 8.01 -15.56
CA GLU A 74 2.43 7.97 -14.10
C GLU A 74 3.47 7.00 -13.55
N MET A 75 3.68 5.88 -14.21
CA MET A 75 4.72 4.94 -13.80
C MET A 75 6.11 5.59 -13.85
N GLU A 76 6.39 6.36 -14.90
CA GLU A 76 7.66 7.05 -15.01
C GLU A 76 7.84 8.06 -13.88
N THR A 77 6.77 8.75 -13.50
CA THR A 77 6.80 9.66 -12.37
C THR A 77 7.17 8.90 -11.08
N LEU A 78 6.54 7.75 -10.84
CA LEU A 78 6.82 6.95 -9.66
C LEU A 78 8.26 6.45 -9.62
N LEU A 79 8.79 6.04 -10.77
CA LEU A 79 10.16 5.55 -10.86
C LEU A 79 11.18 6.63 -10.51
N SER A 80 10.83 7.90 -10.67
CA SER A 80 11.72 9.01 -10.37
C SER A 80 11.67 9.45 -8.91
N LEU A 81 10.74 8.94 -8.12
CA LEU A 81 10.60 9.33 -6.72
C LEU A 81 11.65 8.65 -5.85
N ASP A 82 12.14 9.40 -4.87
CA ASP A 82 13.12 8.89 -3.90
C ASP A 82 12.39 8.25 -2.72
N ALA A 83 11.57 7.26 -3.02
CA ALA A 83 10.82 6.52 -2.00
C ALA A 83 11.62 5.30 -1.54
N ASP A 84 11.38 4.89 -0.30
CA ASP A 84 11.97 3.66 0.22
C ASP A 84 11.17 2.44 -0.22
N GLY A 85 9.87 2.56 -0.30
CA GLY A 85 9.04 1.42 -0.65
C GLY A 85 7.64 1.77 -1.09
N ILE A 86 6.91 0.73 -1.47
CA ILE A 86 5.53 0.83 -1.91
C ILE A 86 4.65 0.08 -0.93
N VAL A 87 3.53 0.70 -0.55
CA VAL A 87 2.47 0.05 0.23
C VAL A 87 1.22 0.02 -0.63
N THR A 88 0.72 -1.18 -0.91
CA THR A 88 -0.54 -1.34 -1.63
C THR A 88 -1.62 -1.84 -0.68
N ALA A 89 -2.85 -1.44 -0.92
CA ALA A 89 -4.01 -1.91 -0.18
C ALA A 89 -5.19 -1.86 -1.14
N ALA A 90 -5.52 -2.99 -1.74
CA ALA A 90 -6.61 -3.11 -2.70
C ALA A 90 -6.52 -2.05 -3.81
N PHE A 91 -5.39 -2.01 -4.48
CA PHE A 91 -5.19 -1.06 -5.58
C PHE A 91 -6.00 -1.42 -6.81
N GLY A 92 -6.05 -2.69 -7.17
CA GLY A 92 -6.85 -3.16 -8.30
C GLY A 92 -6.09 -3.32 -9.61
N GLN A 93 -4.79 -3.15 -9.60
CA GLN A 93 -3.94 -3.39 -10.76
C GLN A 93 -2.67 -4.12 -10.33
N PHE A 94 -2.06 -4.83 -11.25
CA PHE A 94 -0.76 -5.44 -11.00
C PHE A 94 0.34 -4.39 -11.01
N LEU A 95 1.36 -4.63 -10.20
CA LEU A 95 2.54 -3.78 -10.21
C LEU A 95 3.57 -4.39 -11.17
N PRO A 96 4.05 -3.60 -12.14
CA PRO A 96 5.11 -4.09 -13.02
C PRO A 96 6.39 -4.41 -12.26
N THR A 97 7.08 -5.44 -12.70
CA THR A 97 8.34 -5.86 -12.07
C THR A 97 9.35 -4.71 -12.01
N LYS A 98 9.44 -3.92 -13.06
CA LYS A 98 10.35 -2.78 -13.11
C LYS A 98 10.10 -1.80 -11.98
N LEU A 99 8.83 -1.56 -11.65
CA LEU A 99 8.48 -0.67 -10.55
C LEU A 99 8.86 -1.30 -9.20
N LEU A 100 8.56 -2.58 -9.04
CA LEU A 100 8.88 -3.30 -7.81
C LEU A 100 10.39 -3.28 -7.53
N GLU A 101 11.19 -3.51 -8.55
CA GLU A 101 12.64 -3.59 -8.41
C GLU A 101 13.30 -2.26 -8.11
N ASN A 102 12.61 -1.15 -8.35
CA ASN A 102 13.16 0.19 -8.19
C ASN A 102 13.23 0.63 -6.72
N PHE A 103 12.53 -0.05 -5.81
CA PHE A 103 12.45 0.35 -4.41
C PHE A 103 12.93 -0.78 -3.51
N GLN A 104 13.24 -0.42 -2.26
CA GLN A 104 13.78 -1.39 -1.31
C GLN A 104 12.76 -2.47 -0.94
N PHE A 105 11.47 -2.11 -0.91
CA PHE A 105 10.44 -3.09 -0.60
C PHE A 105 9.12 -2.70 -1.25
N ALA A 106 8.23 -3.68 -1.34
CA ALA A 106 6.83 -3.46 -1.68
C ALA A 106 6.00 -4.43 -0.85
N VAL A 107 4.98 -3.93 -0.19
CA VAL A 107 4.10 -4.74 0.64
C VAL A 107 2.65 -4.48 0.28
N ASN A 108 1.83 -5.50 0.49
CA ASN A 108 0.39 -5.40 0.33
C ASN A 108 -0.27 -5.61 1.67
N VAL A 109 -1.15 -4.69 2.02
CA VAL A 109 -1.98 -4.81 3.22
C VAL A 109 -3.28 -5.46 2.78
N HIS A 110 -3.53 -6.66 3.26
CA HIS A 110 -4.69 -7.45 2.85
C HIS A 110 -5.69 -7.53 3.99
N ALA A 111 -6.95 -7.18 3.70
CA ALA A 111 -8.02 -7.30 4.69
C ALA A 111 -8.35 -8.76 4.89
N SER A 112 -8.26 -9.24 6.11
CA SER A 112 -8.60 -10.59 6.47
C SER A 112 -10.04 -10.58 6.97
N LEU A 113 -10.93 -11.11 6.18
CA LEU A 113 -12.35 -11.04 6.52
C LEU A 113 -12.77 -12.00 7.59
N LEU A 114 -11.99 -12.71 8.01
CA LEU A 114 -12.24 -13.59 8.96
C LEU A 114 -12.80 -14.50 9.06
N PRO A 115 -13.28 -15.35 9.35
CA PRO A 115 -14.03 -15.34 10.53
C PRO A 115 -13.14 -14.89 11.66
N LYS A 116 -13.50 -13.81 12.16
CA LYS A 116 -12.94 -13.29 13.37
C LYS A 116 -11.55 -13.77 13.67
N TYR A 117 -10.59 -13.03 13.26
CA TYR A 117 -9.21 -13.20 13.69
C TYR A 117 -8.62 -14.56 13.40
N ARG A 118 -9.18 -15.24 12.47
CA ARG A 118 -8.65 -16.52 12.11
C ARG A 118 -7.41 -16.36 11.28
N GLY A 119 -6.35 -17.04 11.65
CA GLY A 119 -5.16 -17.12 10.86
C GLY A 119 -4.40 -15.83 10.70
N GLY A 120 -4.90 -14.91 9.96
CA GLY A 120 -4.22 -13.66 9.76
C GLY A 120 -4.17 -12.86 11.05
N ALA A 121 -3.01 -12.48 11.48
CA ALA A 121 -2.90 -11.64 12.65
C ALA A 121 -3.45 -10.26 12.37
N PRO A 122 -4.43 -9.78 13.14
CA PRO A 122 -4.93 -8.43 12.94
C PRO A 122 -3.99 -7.36 13.51
N ILE A 123 -2.79 -7.73 13.82
CA ILE A 123 -1.85 -6.89 14.55
C ILE A 123 -1.56 -5.59 13.81
N HIS A 124 -1.32 -5.68 12.50
CA HIS A 124 -1.01 -4.47 11.74
C HIS A 124 -2.19 -3.50 11.72
N TYR A 125 -3.38 -4.02 11.50
CA TYR A 125 -4.59 -3.20 11.49
C TYR A 125 -4.81 -2.58 12.87
N ALA A 126 -4.58 -3.35 13.93
CA ALA A 126 -4.67 -2.85 15.29
C ALA A 126 -3.71 -1.70 15.53
N LEU A 127 -2.47 -1.80 15.05
CA LEU A 127 -1.49 -0.73 15.20
C LEU A 127 -1.92 0.55 14.49
N ILE A 128 -2.56 0.41 13.33
CA ILE A 128 -3.02 1.55 12.56
C ILE A 128 -4.28 2.18 13.16
N ASN A 129 -5.24 1.36 13.59
CA ASN A 129 -6.54 1.82 14.02
C ASN A 129 -6.79 1.76 15.53
N GLY A 130 -5.88 1.15 16.29
CA GLY A 130 -6.08 0.94 17.71
C GLY A 130 -7.12 -0.13 18.01
N ASP A 131 -7.44 -0.98 17.07
CA ASP A 131 -8.42 -2.05 17.20
C ASP A 131 -7.74 -3.40 17.03
N GLU A 132 -7.53 -4.10 18.14
CA GLU A 132 -6.84 -5.40 18.13
C GLU A 132 -7.64 -6.49 17.42
N GLU A 133 -8.89 -6.24 17.13
CA GLU A 133 -9.77 -7.24 16.54
C GLU A 133 -9.88 -7.13 15.02
N ALA A 134 -9.32 -6.10 14.43
CA ALA A 134 -9.39 -5.94 12.99
C ALA A 134 -8.42 -6.91 12.30
N GLY A 135 -8.91 -7.59 11.29
CA GLY A 135 -8.10 -8.59 10.59
C GLY A 135 -7.41 -8.05 9.37
N VAL A 136 -6.09 -7.85 9.46
CA VAL A 136 -5.29 -7.59 8.27
C VAL A 136 -4.01 -8.41 8.32
N THR A 137 -3.51 -8.70 7.15
CA THR A 137 -2.23 -9.38 6.96
C THR A 137 -1.36 -8.51 6.07
N ILE A 138 -0.10 -8.36 6.43
CA ILE A 138 0.87 -7.70 5.58
C ILE A 138 1.63 -8.76 4.82
N MET A 139 1.69 -8.61 3.51
CA MET A 139 2.35 -9.55 2.63
C MET A 139 3.43 -8.83 1.85
N GLU A 140 4.63 -9.39 1.85
CA GLU A 140 5.69 -8.86 1.02
C GLU A 140 5.43 -9.23 -0.43
N MET A 141 5.56 -8.24 -1.33
CA MET A 141 5.39 -8.45 -2.76
C MET A 141 6.76 -8.68 -3.37
N VAL A 142 6.94 -9.83 -4.01
CA VAL A 142 8.21 -10.19 -4.62
C VAL A 142 7.99 -10.65 -6.05
N LYS A 143 9.02 -10.46 -6.88
CA LYS A 143 8.99 -10.93 -8.24
C LYS A 143 8.95 -12.44 -8.26
N GLU A 144 7.98 -13.00 -8.99
CA GLU A 144 7.89 -14.43 -9.16
C GLU A 144 8.62 -14.84 -10.42
N MET A 145 9.41 -15.91 -10.34
CA MET A 145 10.38 -16.25 -11.37
C MET A 145 9.74 -16.48 -12.75
N ASP A 146 8.60 -17.09 -12.84
CA ASP A 146 8.02 -17.45 -14.14
C ASP A 146 6.75 -16.68 -14.45
N ALA A 147 6.49 -15.60 -13.75
CA ALA A 147 5.23 -14.89 -13.88
C ALA A 147 5.29 -13.61 -14.73
N GLY A 148 6.41 -13.36 -15.38
CA GLY A 148 6.57 -12.13 -16.16
C GLY A 148 6.45 -10.88 -15.29
N ASP A 149 5.43 -10.06 -15.56
CA ASP A 149 5.21 -8.83 -14.78
C ASP A 149 4.38 -9.04 -13.53
N MET A 150 3.97 -10.27 -13.23
CA MET A 150 3.17 -10.55 -12.05
C MET A 150 4.06 -10.65 -10.82
N ILE A 151 3.46 -10.34 -9.66
CA ILE A 151 4.18 -10.31 -8.40
C ILE A 151 3.56 -11.34 -7.45
N ALA A 152 4.40 -12.22 -6.92
CA ALA A 152 3.97 -13.16 -5.89
C ALA A 152 4.00 -12.45 -4.53
N ALA A 153 3.01 -12.72 -3.70
CA ALA A 153 2.94 -12.18 -2.36
C ALA A 153 3.22 -13.27 -1.34
N ARG A 154 3.92 -12.92 -0.27
CA ARG A 154 4.20 -13.83 0.84
C ARG A 154 3.73 -13.22 2.13
N SER A 155 3.18 -14.07 3.01
CA SER A 155 2.86 -13.61 4.36
C SER A 155 4.13 -13.29 5.13
N LEU A 156 4.07 -12.24 5.93
CA LEU A 156 5.16 -11.83 6.78
C LEU A 156 4.76 -12.07 8.23
N PRO A 157 5.66 -12.60 9.06
CA PRO A 157 5.37 -12.69 10.49
C PRO A 157 5.33 -11.30 11.10
N ILE A 158 4.30 -11.03 11.87
CA ILE A 158 4.14 -9.78 12.60
C ILE A 158 4.22 -10.12 14.08
N LEU A 159 5.16 -9.51 14.77
CA LEU A 159 5.36 -9.74 16.19
C LEU A 159 4.55 -8.72 17.00
N ASP A 160 4.09 -9.14 18.18
CA ASP A 160 3.22 -8.28 18.99
C ASP A 160 3.86 -6.95 19.36
N GLU A 161 5.18 -6.94 19.55
CA GLU A 161 5.91 -5.74 19.93
C GLU A 161 6.24 -4.84 18.75
N ASP A 162 5.97 -5.29 17.53
CA ASP A 162 6.26 -4.47 16.35
C ASP A 162 5.22 -3.37 16.19
N ASN A 163 5.68 -2.20 15.77
CA ASN A 163 4.80 -1.17 15.26
C ASN A 163 5.03 -1.06 13.75
N VAL A 164 4.22 -0.26 13.07
CA VAL A 164 4.28 -0.16 11.61
C VAL A 164 5.65 0.33 11.18
N GLY A 165 6.23 1.30 11.89
CA GLY A 165 7.55 1.83 11.55
C GLY A 165 8.65 0.79 11.64
N THR A 166 8.70 0.04 12.75
CA THR A 166 9.72 -0.99 12.90
C THR A 166 9.56 -2.10 11.89
N LEU A 167 8.33 -2.46 11.55
CA LEU A 167 8.09 -3.49 10.56
C LEU A 167 8.68 -3.10 9.20
N PHE A 168 8.43 -1.88 8.74
CA PHE A 168 8.93 -1.45 7.45
C PHE A 168 10.44 -1.26 7.45
N GLU A 169 11.01 -0.85 8.56
CA GLU A 169 12.48 -0.81 8.70
C GLU A 169 13.08 -2.20 8.56
N LYS A 170 12.48 -3.19 9.19
CA LYS A 170 12.93 -4.57 9.06
C LYS A 170 12.85 -5.08 7.64
N LEU A 171 11.80 -4.73 6.92
CA LEU A 171 11.65 -5.13 5.52
C LEU A 171 12.72 -4.48 4.64
N ALA A 172 13.03 -3.22 4.88
CA ALA A 172 14.07 -2.53 4.14
C ALA A 172 15.45 -3.18 4.39
N ASP A 173 15.74 -3.51 5.64
CA ASP A 173 16.99 -4.19 5.98
C ASP A 173 17.09 -5.55 5.31
N ARG A 174 16.01 -6.31 5.28
CA ARG A 174 15.99 -7.62 4.62
C ARG A 174 16.33 -7.51 3.14
N LYS A 175 15.83 -6.49 2.47
CA LYS A 175 16.13 -6.30 1.05
C LYS A 175 17.58 -5.85 0.83
N SER A 176 18.11 -5.05 1.71
CA SER A 176 19.49 -4.56 1.55
C SER A 176 20.52 -5.65 1.82
N VAL A 177 20.16 -6.71 2.52
CA VAL A 177 21.07 -7.81 2.84
C VAL A 177 21.18 -8.81 1.69
N VAL A 178 20.18 -8.85 0.85
CA VAL A 178 20.17 -9.73 -0.31
C VAL A 178 20.86 -9.07 -1.49
#